data_186f7750fef924a8c42168d5634cda56
#
_entry.id   186f7750fef924a8c42168d5634cda56
#
_cell.length_a   1.000
_cell.length_b   1.000
_cell.length_c   1.000
_cell.angle_alpha   90.00
_cell.angle_beta   90.00
_cell.angle_gamma   90.00
#
_symmetry.space_group_name_H-M   'P 1'
#
loop_
_entity.id
_entity.type
_entity.pdbx_description
1 polymer ?
#
loop_
_entity_poly.entity_id
_entity_poly.type
_entity_poly.pdbx_seq_one_letter_code
_entity_poly.pdbx_strand_id
1 'polypeptide(L)'
;MIIIFYMIKIKGIYAASMSLFNQDLSLNIHKTIEHAEKIIDQGCHGVAIFGSTGQAQLISVSEKIALLNELSQSRHKDKYLIGTGLNSLSETVNLMKIATSLNFNDFLIMPPAYYK
;
A
#
# COMPACT_ATOMS: atom_id res chain seq x y z
N MET A 1 -6.56 9.07 14.63
CA MET A 1 -6.12 7.87 13.92
C MET A 1 -4.73 7.47 14.39
N ILE A 2 -4.57 6.24 14.76
CA ILE A 2 -3.27 5.72 15.19
C ILE A 2 -2.67 4.92 14.04
N ILE A 3 -1.44 5.25 13.69
CA ILE A 3 -0.70 4.56 12.64
C ILE A 3 0.44 3.80 13.31
N ILE A 4 0.55 2.52 13.02
CA ILE A 4 1.58 1.66 13.60
C ILE A 4 2.60 1.31 12.53
N PHE A 5 3.86 1.64 12.80
CA PHE A 5 4.99 1.26 11.96
C PHE A 5 5.69 0.05 12.55
N TYR A 6 5.83 -1.00 11.75
CA TYR A 6 6.41 -2.26 12.21
C TYR A 6 7.92 -2.35 12.02
N MET A 7 8.49 -1.50 11.17
CA MET A 7 9.91 -1.62 10.83
C MET A 7 10.70 -0.42 11.31
N ILE A 8 11.73 -0.70 12.08
CA ILE A 8 12.65 0.31 12.58
C ILE A 8 13.59 0.82 11.48
N LYS A 9 13.66 0.10 10.34
CA LYS A 9 14.58 0.43 9.25
C LYS A 9 14.07 1.49 8.29
N ILE A 10 12.83 1.93 8.43
CA ILE A 10 12.26 2.96 7.57
C ILE A 10 12.91 4.29 7.92
N LYS A 11 13.60 4.89 6.95
CA LYS A 11 14.26 6.18 7.11
C LYS A 11 13.96 7.06 5.91
N GLY A 12 13.85 8.38 6.18
CA GLY A 12 13.69 9.36 5.13
C GLY A 12 12.23 9.74 4.91
N ILE A 13 11.94 10.27 3.75
CA ILE A 13 10.63 10.79 3.38
C ILE A 13 9.89 9.75 2.55
N TYR A 14 8.73 9.33 3.07
CA TYR A 14 7.81 8.42 2.38
C TYR A 14 6.54 9.19 2.02
N ALA A 15 6.23 9.25 0.73
CA ALA A 15 5.02 9.91 0.27
C ALA A 15 3.85 8.94 0.29
N ALA A 16 2.69 9.43 0.71
CA ALA A 16 1.43 8.69 0.59
C ALA A 16 0.93 8.83 -0.85
N SER A 17 1.01 7.77 -1.63
CA SER A 17 0.61 7.83 -3.03
C SER A 17 -0.90 7.69 -3.21
N MET A 18 -1.40 8.26 -4.29
CA MET A 18 -2.80 8.12 -4.70
C MET A 18 -2.99 6.80 -5.44
N SER A 19 -4.20 6.27 -5.35
CA SER A 19 -4.66 5.19 -6.22
C SER A 19 -5.38 5.80 -7.42
N LEU A 20 -5.13 5.27 -8.60
CA LEU A 20 -5.76 5.76 -9.82
C LEU A 20 -6.80 4.73 -10.30
N PHE A 21 -7.94 5.26 -10.74
CA PHE A 21 -9.08 4.42 -11.08
C PHE A 21 -9.46 4.57 -12.55
N ASN A 22 -10.00 3.51 -13.11
CA ASN A 22 -10.61 3.53 -14.44
C ASN A 22 -11.98 4.22 -14.37
N GLN A 23 -12.58 4.49 -15.54
CA GLN A 23 -13.90 5.11 -15.61
C GLN A 23 -14.99 4.27 -14.95
N ASP A 24 -14.83 2.95 -14.93
CA ASP A 24 -15.76 2.03 -14.26
C ASP A 24 -15.52 1.89 -12.75
N LEU A 25 -14.64 2.70 -12.19
CA LEU A 25 -14.25 2.75 -10.78
C LEU A 25 -13.38 1.57 -10.31
N SER A 26 -12.97 0.70 -11.21
CA SER A 26 -11.97 -0.32 -10.87
C SER A 26 -10.59 0.31 -10.72
N LEU A 27 -9.74 -0.31 -9.91
CA LEU A 27 -8.37 0.16 -9.71
C LEU A 27 -7.56 0.00 -11.00
N ASN A 28 -6.91 1.08 -11.43
CA ASN A 28 -5.96 1.00 -12.53
C ASN A 28 -4.59 0.66 -11.96
N ILE A 29 -4.25 -0.61 -11.96
CA ILE A 29 -3.05 -1.13 -11.33
C ILE A 29 -1.79 -0.54 -11.96
N HIS A 30 -1.72 -0.56 -13.29
CA HIS A 30 -0.55 -0.08 -14.01
C HIS A 30 -0.26 1.41 -13.74
N LYS A 31 -1.29 2.25 -13.84
CA LYS A 31 -1.13 3.69 -13.59
C LYS A 31 -0.84 4.00 -12.13
N THR A 32 -1.41 3.23 -11.21
CA THR A 32 -1.15 3.41 -9.79
C THR A 32 0.32 3.13 -9.47
N ILE A 33 0.87 2.06 -10.01
CA ILE A 33 2.28 1.72 -9.83
C ILE A 33 3.19 2.75 -10.51
N GLU A 34 2.85 3.16 -11.72
CA GLU A 34 3.63 4.17 -12.45
C GLU A 34 3.69 5.49 -11.67
N HIS A 35 2.57 5.90 -11.07
CA HIS A 35 2.52 7.08 -10.22
C HIS A 35 3.45 6.94 -9.01
N ALA A 36 3.42 5.81 -8.34
CA ALA A 36 4.29 5.54 -7.20
C ALA A 36 5.76 5.54 -7.59
N GLU A 37 6.10 4.93 -8.71
CA GLU A 37 7.49 4.91 -9.20
C GLU A 37 8.00 6.30 -9.53
N LYS A 38 7.15 7.15 -10.11
CA LYS A 38 7.52 8.55 -10.41
C LYS A 38 7.87 9.33 -9.14
N ILE A 39 7.12 9.12 -8.07
CA ILE A 39 7.38 9.79 -6.79
C ILE A 39 8.78 9.43 -6.28
N ILE A 40 9.14 8.16 -6.36
CA ILE A 40 10.46 7.70 -5.94
C ILE A 40 11.55 8.27 -6.86
N ASP A 41 11.31 8.27 -8.17
CA ASP A 41 12.26 8.83 -9.14
C ASP A 41 12.50 10.33 -8.92
N GLN A 42 11.51 11.03 -8.37
CA GLN A 42 11.61 12.47 -8.08
C GLN A 42 12.30 12.78 -6.75
N GLY A 43 12.75 11.77 -6.03
CA GLY A 43 13.61 11.97 -4.86
C GLY A 43 13.06 11.50 -3.52
N CYS A 44 11.83 10.99 -3.44
CA CYS A 44 11.34 10.39 -2.20
C CYS A 44 12.09 9.10 -1.90
N HIS A 45 12.30 8.82 -0.62
CA HIS A 45 12.96 7.59 -0.19
C HIS A 45 12.08 6.36 -0.40
N GLY A 46 10.78 6.54 -0.36
CA GLY A 46 9.84 5.49 -0.61
C GLY A 46 8.41 6.00 -0.73
N VAL A 47 7.48 5.08 -0.86
CA VAL A 47 6.07 5.38 -1.05
C VAL A 47 5.23 4.47 -0.17
N ALA A 48 4.24 5.05 0.50
CA ALA A 48 3.20 4.30 1.20
C ALA A 48 2.03 4.05 0.24
N ILE A 49 1.83 2.79 -0.10
CA ILE A 49 0.73 2.32 -0.95
C ILE A 49 -0.45 1.98 -0.05
N PHE A 50 -1.66 2.31 -0.47
CA PHE A 50 -2.89 1.97 0.26
C PHE A 50 -2.99 2.60 1.65
N GLY A 51 -2.51 3.82 1.80
CA GLY A 51 -2.82 4.64 2.95
C GLY A 51 -4.17 5.36 2.75
N SER A 52 -4.50 6.28 3.65
CA SER A 52 -5.74 7.08 3.54
C SER A 52 -5.79 7.87 2.25
N THR A 53 -4.69 8.50 1.86
CA THR A 53 -4.57 9.24 0.60
C THR A 53 -4.80 8.33 -0.61
N GLY A 54 -4.39 7.06 -0.53
CA GLY A 54 -4.61 6.06 -1.56
C GLY A 54 -6.01 5.46 -1.54
N GLN A 55 -6.90 5.95 -0.68
CA GLN A 55 -8.30 5.49 -0.59
C GLN A 55 -8.42 3.99 -0.34
N ALA A 56 -7.55 3.47 0.50
CA ALA A 56 -7.43 2.03 0.74
C ALA A 56 -8.75 1.37 1.14
N GLN A 57 -9.58 2.07 1.91
CA GLN A 57 -10.85 1.53 2.39
C GLN A 57 -11.88 1.34 1.28
N LEU A 58 -11.68 1.96 0.13
CA LEU A 58 -12.58 1.88 -1.03
C LEU A 58 -12.13 0.85 -2.06
N ILE A 59 -10.98 0.23 -1.86
CA ILE A 59 -10.40 -0.71 -2.81
C ILE A 59 -10.64 -2.14 -2.27
N SER A 60 -11.10 -3.02 -3.14
CA SER A 60 -11.35 -4.42 -2.76
C SER A 60 -10.06 -5.15 -2.42
N VAL A 61 -10.18 -6.18 -1.59
CA VAL A 61 -9.02 -7.03 -1.22
C VAL A 61 -8.41 -7.68 -2.46
N SER A 62 -9.25 -8.14 -3.39
CA SER A 62 -8.75 -8.77 -4.62
C SER A 62 -7.95 -7.80 -5.48
N GLU A 63 -8.37 -6.54 -5.56
CA GLU A 63 -7.62 -5.50 -6.28
C GLU A 63 -6.30 -5.19 -5.58
N LYS A 64 -6.29 -5.14 -4.25
CA LYS A 64 -5.06 -4.95 -3.48
C LYS A 64 -4.06 -6.06 -3.74
N ILE A 65 -4.52 -7.30 -3.73
CA ILE A 65 -3.67 -8.46 -4.00
C ILE A 65 -3.11 -8.41 -5.43
N ALA A 66 -3.95 -8.07 -6.39
CA ALA A 66 -3.52 -7.95 -7.79
C ALA A 66 -2.45 -6.87 -7.95
N LEU A 67 -2.63 -5.73 -7.29
CA LEU A 67 -1.62 -4.67 -7.33
C LEU A 67 -0.32 -5.11 -6.68
N LEU A 68 -0.37 -5.79 -5.53
CA LEU A 68 0.83 -6.25 -4.86
C LEU A 68 1.62 -7.26 -5.70
N ASN A 69 0.93 -8.13 -6.43
CA ASN A 69 1.59 -9.06 -7.34
C ASN A 69 2.37 -8.30 -8.43
N GLU A 70 1.76 -7.29 -9.04
CA GLU A 70 2.44 -6.47 -10.04
C GLU A 70 3.55 -5.62 -9.43
N LEU A 71 3.30 -5.04 -8.25
CA LEU A 71 4.27 -4.20 -7.56
C LEU A 71 5.53 -4.98 -7.18
N SER A 72 5.40 -6.28 -6.92
CA SER A 72 6.54 -7.13 -6.59
C SER A 72 7.55 -7.23 -7.74
N GLN A 73 7.16 -6.85 -8.95
CA GLN A 73 8.03 -6.79 -10.12
C GLN A 73 8.67 -5.41 -10.31
N SER A 74 8.34 -4.44 -9.47
CA SER A 74 8.85 -3.07 -9.61
C SER A 74 10.36 -3.00 -9.34
N ARG A 75 11.04 -2.12 -10.06
CA ARG A 75 12.46 -1.83 -9.81
C ARG A 75 12.71 -1.17 -8.44
N HIS A 76 11.68 -0.61 -7.83
CA HIS A 76 11.75 0.05 -6.52
C HIS A 76 11.16 -0.80 -5.40
N LYS A 77 11.12 -2.10 -5.58
CA LYS A 77 10.42 -3.04 -4.68
C LYS A 77 10.70 -2.82 -3.20
N ASP A 78 11.92 -2.48 -2.83
CA ASP A 78 12.32 -2.33 -1.42
C ASP A 78 11.91 -0.99 -0.81
N LYS A 79 11.26 -0.13 -1.59
CA LYS A 79 10.93 1.23 -1.19
C LYS A 79 9.43 1.43 -0.93
N TYR A 80 8.68 0.36 -0.78
CA TYR A 80 7.24 0.45 -0.56
C TYR A 80 6.87 0.06 0.87
N LEU A 81 6.03 0.90 1.45
CA LEU A 81 5.35 0.64 2.72
C LEU A 81 3.91 0.29 2.35
N ILE A 82 3.47 -0.90 2.73
CA ILE A 82 2.16 -1.42 2.31
C ILE A 82 1.12 -1.13 3.37
N GLY A 83 0.13 -0.32 3.02
CA GLY A 83 -1.04 -0.11 3.86
C GLY A 83 -2.05 -1.23 3.68
N THR A 84 -2.73 -1.59 4.74
CA THR A 84 -3.77 -2.61 4.68
C THR A 84 -5.15 -2.00 4.45
N GLY A 85 -5.48 -0.94 5.17
CA GLY A 85 -6.72 -0.20 4.97
C GLY A 85 -7.99 -1.01 5.15
N LEU A 86 -7.95 -2.05 5.98
CA LEU A 86 -9.07 -2.96 6.19
C LEU A 86 -9.57 -2.89 7.62
N ASN A 87 -10.91 -3.00 7.78
CA ASN A 87 -11.53 -3.06 9.10
C ASN A 87 -11.52 -4.47 9.68
N SER A 88 -11.51 -5.49 8.84
CA SER A 88 -11.48 -6.88 9.27
C SER A 88 -10.08 -7.28 9.69
N LEU A 89 -9.93 -7.74 10.92
CA LEU A 89 -8.65 -8.20 11.44
C LEU A 89 -8.14 -9.43 10.66
N SER A 90 -9.02 -10.38 10.38
CA SER A 90 -8.64 -11.59 9.65
C SER A 90 -8.20 -11.27 8.22
N GLU A 91 -8.87 -10.34 7.55
CA GLU A 91 -8.47 -9.92 6.20
C GLU A 91 -7.17 -9.15 6.22
N THR A 92 -6.93 -8.33 7.24
CA THR A 92 -5.67 -7.61 7.43
C THR A 92 -4.51 -8.60 7.56
N VAL A 93 -4.65 -9.59 8.43
CA VAL A 93 -3.62 -10.61 8.64
C VAL A 93 -3.37 -11.39 7.34
N ASN A 94 -4.42 -11.75 6.63
CA ASN A 94 -4.29 -12.48 5.38
C ASN A 94 -3.56 -11.67 4.31
N LEU A 95 -3.92 -10.40 4.17
CA LEU A 95 -3.26 -9.51 3.22
C LEU A 95 -1.78 -9.34 3.55
N MET A 96 -1.45 -9.19 4.83
CA MET A 96 -0.06 -9.09 5.28
C MET A 96 0.72 -10.38 4.97
N LYS A 97 0.11 -11.55 5.14
CA LYS A 97 0.74 -12.83 4.79
C LYS A 97 1.04 -12.91 3.30
N ILE A 98 0.10 -12.49 2.47
CA ILE A 98 0.29 -12.47 1.01
C ILE A 98 1.42 -11.51 0.65
N ALA A 99 1.40 -10.30 1.19
CA ALA A 99 2.44 -9.32 0.92
C ALA A 99 3.82 -9.80 1.38
N THR A 100 3.89 -10.44 2.53
CA THR A 100 5.14 -11.01 3.04
C THR A 100 5.66 -12.11 2.11
N SER A 101 4.77 -12.93 1.57
CA SER A 101 5.17 -13.96 0.59
C SER A 101 5.73 -13.36 -0.70
N LEU A 102 5.37 -12.11 -1.01
CA LEU A 102 5.91 -11.34 -2.12
C LEU A 102 7.14 -10.52 -1.73
N ASN A 103 7.66 -10.73 -0.52
CA ASN A 103 8.83 -10.06 0.05
C ASN A 103 8.63 -8.58 0.39
N PHE A 104 7.41 -8.16 0.63
CA PHE A 104 7.14 -6.87 1.27
C PHE A 104 7.19 -7.05 2.78
N ASN A 105 7.95 -6.21 3.46
CA ASN A 105 8.21 -6.39 4.90
C ASN A 105 7.75 -5.22 5.76
N ASP A 106 7.35 -4.11 5.15
CA ASP A 106 7.01 -2.89 5.85
C ASP A 106 5.53 -2.59 5.65
N PHE A 107 4.80 -2.41 6.76
CA PHE A 107 3.35 -2.28 6.72
C PHE A 107 2.88 -1.04 7.48
N LEU A 108 1.80 -0.45 6.96
CA LEU A 108 1.06 0.62 7.60
C LEU A 108 -0.30 0.06 7.98
N ILE A 109 -0.54 -0.10 9.29
CA ILE A 109 -1.77 -0.70 9.79
C ILE A 109 -2.59 0.35 10.52
N MET A 110 -3.86 0.47 10.14
CA MET A 110 -4.80 1.35 10.80
C MET A 110 -5.74 0.55 11.69
N PRO A 111 -6.15 1.09 12.85
CA PRO A 111 -7.21 0.45 13.63
C PRO A 111 -8.52 0.49 12.84
N PRO A 112 -9.47 -0.43 13.12
CA PRO A 112 -10.78 -0.37 12.49
C PRO A 112 -11.46 0.98 12.71
N ALA A 113 -12.16 1.47 11.68
CA ALA A 113 -12.72 2.83 11.67
C ALA A 113 -13.74 3.10 12.77
N TYR A 114 -14.39 2.06 13.30
CA TYR A 114 -15.43 2.17 14.31
C TYR A 114 -14.92 2.09 15.75
N TYR A 115 -13.67 1.72 15.96
CA TYR A 115 -13.12 1.54 17.30
C TYR A 115 -12.19 2.69 17.66
N LYS A 116 -12.34 3.12 18.88
CA LYS A 116 -11.52 4.21 19.42
C LYS A 116 -10.50 3.70 20.44
#